data_504a61857d31241f1ce2c61f880d3307
#
_entry.id   504a61857d31241f1ce2c61f880d3307
#
_cell.length_a   1.000
_cell.length_b   1.000
_cell.length_c   1.000
_cell.angle_alpha   90.00
_cell.angle_beta   90.00
_cell.angle_gamma   90.00
#
_symmetry.space_group_name_H-M   'P 1'
#
loop_
_entity.id
_entity.type
_entity.pdbx_description
1 polymer ?
#
loop_
_entity_poly.entity_id
_entity_poly.type
_entity_poly.pdbx_seq_one_letter_code
_entity_poly.pdbx_strand_id
1 'polypeptide(L)'
;MRIKMVSAYDRAEEVSKLFKEYTDMLIENDSSFQKYLDIQNYSEEIEHLESKYGLPDGRLYLVYCDEELAGCIGLRKIDSQNCEMKRLYVRPEFRGRKIGNLLVEKIIDDAKEIGYSHMLLDTLPFLKSAIHMYKKYGFYAISSYNDSPMDTSIYMKLDL
;
A
#
# COMPACT_ATOMS: atom_id res chain seq x y z
N MET A 1 22.83 5.43 7.39
CA MET A 1 21.58 4.63 7.48
C MET A 1 21.55 3.61 6.36
N ARG A 2 21.44 2.35 6.72
CA ARG A 2 21.41 1.25 5.76
C ARG A 2 19.97 0.81 5.50
N ILE A 3 19.50 0.96 4.28
CA ILE A 3 18.13 0.59 3.89
C ILE A 3 18.17 -0.68 3.05
N LYS A 4 17.33 -1.67 3.40
CA LYS A 4 17.21 -2.93 2.67
C LYS A 4 15.75 -3.22 2.40
N MET A 5 15.41 -3.43 1.14
CA MET A 5 14.06 -3.81 0.73
C MET A 5 14.08 -5.29 0.31
N VAL A 6 13.12 -6.07 0.80
CA VAL A 6 13.04 -7.51 0.53
C VAL A 6 11.63 -7.92 0.12
N SER A 7 11.53 -8.95 -0.73
CA SER A 7 10.25 -9.60 -0.98
C SER A 7 9.75 -10.25 0.30
N ALA A 8 8.44 -10.18 0.55
CA ALA A 8 7.88 -10.50 1.85
C ALA A 8 7.06 -11.79 1.91
N TYR A 9 7.04 -12.59 0.85
CA TYR A 9 6.18 -13.78 0.78
C TYR A 9 6.50 -14.85 1.84
N ASP A 10 7.74 -14.92 2.29
CA ASP A 10 8.21 -15.85 3.33
C ASP A 10 8.33 -15.18 4.72
N ARG A 11 7.75 -13.97 4.87
CA ARG A 11 7.88 -13.16 6.08
C ARG A 11 6.50 -12.73 6.61
N ALA A 12 5.57 -13.69 6.67
CA ALA A 12 4.18 -13.43 7.02
C ALA A 12 4.01 -12.79 8.40
N GLU A 13 4.86 -13.10 9.38
CA GLU A 13 4.78 -12.52 10.72
C GLU A 13 5.05 -11.02 10.70
N GLU A 14 6.12 -10.60 10.02
CA GLU A 14 6.49 -9.19 9.89
C GLU A 14 5.44 -8.41 9.09
N VAL A 15 4.93 -9.00 8.00
CA VAL A 15 3.85 -8.41 7.21
C VAL A 15 2.60 -8.21 8.06
N SER A 16 2.18 -9.24 8.78
CA SER A 16 1.02 -9.20 9.65
C SER A 16 1.15 -8.12 10.71
N LYS A 17 2.32 -7.99 11.31
CA LYS A 17 2.61 -6.99 12.31
C LYS A 17 2.45 -5.56 11.76
N LEU A 18 3.04 -5.29 10.60
CA LEU A 18 2.92 -3.96 9.99
C LEU A 18 1.52 -3.67 9.48
N PHE A 19 0.84 -4.64 8.90
CA PHE A 19 -0.53 -4.47 8.44
C PHE A 19 -1.45 -4.15 9.63
N LYS A 20 -1.26 -4.81 10.76
CA LYS A 20 -2.02 -4.53 11.98
C LYS A 20 -1.74 -3.12 12.49
N GLU A 21 -0.48 -2.70 12.54
CA GLU A 21 -0.13 -1.33 12.96
C GLU A 21 -0.79 -0.29 12.04
N TYR A 22 -0.75 -0.53 10.74
CA TYR A 22 -1.34 0.35 9.75
C TYR A 22 -2.86 0.46 9.92
N THR A 23 -3.55 -0.67 10.01
CA THR A 23 -5.01 -0.69 10.14
C THR A 23 -5.46 -0.15 11.49
N ASP A 24 -4.73 -0.42 12.57
CA ASP A 24 -5.02 0.15 13.89
C ASP A 24 -4.94 1.68 13.85
N MET A 25 -3.94 2.22 13.19
CA MET A 25 -3.77 3.67 13.00
C MET A 25 -4.95 4.27 12.21
N LEU A 26 -5.39 3.61 11.15
CA LEU A 26 -6.52 4.08 10.35
C LEU A 26 -7.83 4.04 11.15
N ILE A 27 -8.08 2.97 11.90
CA ILE A 27 -9.27 2.84 12.74
C ILE A 27 -9.27 3.89 13.86
N GLU A 28 -8.12 4.17 14.43
CA GLU A 28 -7.94 5.19 15.47
C GLU A 28 -8.33 6.59 14.98
N ASN A 29 -8.02 6.88 13.71
CA ASN A 29 -8.35 8.17 13.08
C ASN A 29 -9.78 8.20 12.51
N ASP A 30 -10.33 7.05 12.11
CA ASP A 30 -11.69 6.93 11.59
C ASP A 30 -12.23 5.54 11.88
N SER A 31 -13.09 5.42 12.90
CA SER A 31 -13.61 4.14 13.37
C SER A 31 -14.46 3.40 12.31
N SER A 32 -15.00 4.11 11.32
CA SER A 32 -15.77 3.46 10.23
C SER A 32 -14.88 2.59 9.33
N PHE A 33 -13.56 2.75 9.39
CA PHE A 33 -12.62 1.96 8.60
C PHE A 33 -12.69 0.47 8.90
N GLN A 34 -13.09 0.08 10.12
CA GLN A 34 -13.25 -1.33 10.48
C GLN A 34 -14.23 -2.04 9.53
N LYS A 35 -15.35 -1.39 9.19
CA LYS A 35 -16.34 -1.92 8.25
C LYS A 35 -15.75 -2.09 6.85
N TYR A 36 -14.92 -1.15 6.43
CA TYR A 36 -14.23 -1.22 5.15
C TYR A 36 -13.30 -2.43 5.08
N LEU A 37 -12.56 -2.70 6.16
CA LEU A 37 -11.69 -3.89 6.25
C LEU A 37 -12.50 -5.19 6.21
N ASP A 38 -13.65 -5.21 6.84
CA ASP A 38 -14.54 -6.39 6.82
C ASP A 38 -15.00 -6.69 5.39
N ILE A 39 -15.34 -5.64 4.62
CA ILE A 39 -15.73 -5.79 3.21
C ILE A 39 -14.57 -6.29 2.36
N GLN A 40 -13.33 -5.91 2.68
CA GLN A 40 -12.13 -6.37 1.97
C GLN A 40 -11.69 -7.78 2.35
N ASN A 41 -12.34 -8.44 3.30
CA ASN A 41 -11.91 -9.74 3.84
C ASN A 41 -10.46 -9.68 4.36
N TYR A 42 -10.19 -8.69 5.20
CA TYR A 42 -8.85 -8.41 5.69
C TYR A 42 -8.18 -9.60 6.38
N SER A 43 -8.94 -10.36 7.19
CA SER A 43 -8.40 -11.54 7.89
C SER A 43 -7.89 -12.59 6.91
N GLU A 44 -8.62 -12.80 5.81
CA GLU A 44 -8.25 -13.74 4.76
C GLU A 44 -7.02 -13.24 4.00
N GLU A 45 -6.91 -11.94 3.78
CA GLU A 45 -5.73 -11.34 3.16
C GLU A 45 -4.45 -11.68 3.94
N ILE A 46 -4.48 -11.56 5.26
CA ILE A 46 -3.34 -11.87 6.12
C ILE A 46 -2.95 -13.35 6.05
N GLU A 47 -3.94 -14.24 5.98
CA GLU A 47 -3.69 -15.69 5.90
C GLU A 47 -3.18 -16.14 4.53
N HIS A 48 -3.54 -15.42 3.46
CA HIS A 48 -3.26 -15.79 2.07
C HIS A 48 -2.69 -14.61 1.27
N LEU A 49 -1.54 -14.12 1.69
CA LEU A 49 -0.89 -12.96 1.06
C LEU A 49 -0.64 -13.16 -0.44
N GLU A 50 -0.27 -14.37 -0.84
CA GLU A 50 0.02 -14.68 -2.24
C GLU A 50 -1.21 -14.63 -3.13
N SER A 51 -2.42 -14.85 -2.59
CA SER A 51 -3.66 -14.76 -3.35
C SER A 51 -3.92 -13.34 -3.83
N LYS A 52 -3.48 -12.33 -3.08
CA LYS A 52 -3.70 -10.92 -3.40
C LYS A 52 -2.48 -10.26 -4.02
N TYR A 53 -1.29 -10.55 -3.50
CA TYR A 53 -0.04 -9.86 -3.86
C TYR A 53 0.97 -10.74 -4.59
N GLY A 54 0.60 -11.96 -4.95
CA GLY A 54 1.55 -12.95 -5.48
C GLY A 54 2.05 -12.66 -6.89
N LEU A 55 3.22 -13.23 -7.18
CA LEU A 55 3.81 -13.19 -8.51
C LEU A 55 2.97 -13.98 -9.51
N PRO A 56 2.99 -13.66 -10.79
CA PRO A 56 3.79 -12.62 -11.44
C PRO A 56 3.12 -11.23 -11.44
N ASP A 57 1.85 -11.13 -11.09
CA ASP A 57 1.04 -9.93 -11.27
C ASP A 57 1.14 -8.94 -10.13
N GLY A 58 1.47 -9.39 -8.93
CA GLY A 58 1.56 -8.58 -7.73
C GLY A 58 2.97 -8.48 -7.17
N ARG A 59 3.11 -7.68 -6.13
CA ARG A 59 4.36 -7.52 -5.38
C ARG A 59 4.05 -7.25 -3.92
N LEU A 60 4.94 -7.67 -3.04
CA LEU A 60 4.84 -7.39 -1.61
C LEU A 60 6.25 -7.24 -1.05
N TYR A 61 6.52 -6.07 -0.48
CA TYR A 61 7.84 -5.74 0.05
C TYR A 61 7.80 -5.32 1.50
N LEU A 62 8.84 -5.67 2.22
CA LEU A 62 9.20 -5.09 3.51
C LEU A 62 10.47 -4.26 3.33
N VAL A 63 10.61 -3.21 4.12
CA VAL A 63 11.84 -2.42 4.17
C VAL A 63 12.39 -2.42 5.59
N TYR A 64 13.70 -2.60 5.69
CA TYR A 64 14.46 -2.57 6.94
C TYR A 64 15.41 -1.39 6.91
N CYS A 65 15.59 -0.77 8.07
CA CYS A 65 16.47 0.37 8.25
C CYS A 65 17.43 0.03 9.39
N ASP A 66 18.71 -0.12 9.08
CA ASP A 66 19.72 -0.57 10.05
C ASP A 66 19.28 -1.87 10.76
N GLU A 67 18.77 -2.84 9.98
CA GLU A 67 18.27 -4.15 10.41
C GLU A 67 16.95 -4.12 11.19
N GLU A 68 16.36 -2.96 11.39
CA GLU A 68 15.05 -2.83 12.04
C GLU A 68 13.93 -2.73 11.01
N LEU A 69 12.83 -3.44 11.26
CA LEU A 69 11.64 -3.41 10.40
C LEU A 69 11.05 -2.00 10.36
N ALA A 70 10.98 -1.38 9.19
CA ALA A 70 10.59 0.01 9.05
C ALA A 70 9.27 0.25 8.29
N GLY A 71 8.93 -0.60 7.31
CA GLY A 71 7.73 -0.36 6.53
C GLY A 71 7.41 -1.47 5.53
N CYS A 72 6.32 -1.28 4.80
CA CYS A 72 5.84 -2.23 3.80
C CYS A 72 5.08 -1.53 2.68
N ILE A 73 4.86 -2.26 1.58
CA ILE A 73 4.01 -1.86 0.47
C ILE A 73 3.58 -3.09 -0.32
N GLY A 74 2.36 -3.05 -0.85
CA GLY A 74 1.82 -4.09 -1.72
C GLY A 74 1.34 -3.57 -3.06
N LEU A 75 1.36 -4.44 -4.06
CA LEU A 75 0.83 -4.21 -5.39
C LEU A 75 -0.05 -5.41 -5.75
N ARG A 76 -1.30 -5.14 -6.12
CA ARG A 76 -2.19 -6.20 -6.58
C ARG A 76 -2.75 -5.91 -7.96
N LYS A 77 -3.08 -6.96 -8.70
CA LYS A 77 -3.75 -6.86 -9.98
C LYS A 77 -5.23 -6.53 -9.77
N ILE A 78 -5.75 -5.57 -10.54
CA ILE A 78 -7.19 -5.33 -10.66
C ILE A 78 -7.70 -6.03 -11.93
N ASP A 79 -7.06 -5.74 -13.07
CA ASP A 79 -7.33 -6.39 -14.36
C ASP A 79 -6.05 -6.37 -15.22
N SER A 80 -6.15 -6.71 -16.48
CA SER A 80 -4.98 -6.80 -17.38
C SER A 80 -4.25 -5.46 -17.57
N GLN A 81 -4.90 -4.34 -17.32
CA GLN A 81 -4.33 -3.00 -17.53
C GLN A 81 -4.13 -2.20 -16.25
N ASN A 82 -4.84 -2.54 -15.19
CA ASN A 82 -4.86 -1.77 -13.96
C ASN A 82 -4.34 -2.58 -12.78
N CYS A 83 -3.51 -1.94 -11.97
CA CYS A 83 -3.07 -2.47 -10.69
C CYS A 83 -3.42 -1.49 -9.58
N GLU A 84 -3.25 -1.92 -8.34
CA GLU A 84 -3.56 -1.10 -7.18
C GLU A 84 -2.40 -1.15 -6.18
N MET A 85 -1.96 0.03 -5.74
CA MET A 85 -1.03 0.17 -4.63
C MET A 85 -1.81 0.04 -3.33
N LYS A 86 -1.34 -0.81 -2.42
CA LYS A 86 -2.00 -1.06 -1.14
C LYS A 86 -0.99 -1.14 -0.01
N ARG A 87 -1.47 -0.83 1.20
CA ARG A 87 -0.73 -1.09 2.44
C ARG A 87 0.62 -0.37 2.52
N LEU A 88 0.73 0.82 1.94
CA LEU A 88 1.90 1.66 2.15
C LEU A 88 1.93 2.13 3.61
N TYR A 89 2.92 1.68 4.35
CA TYR A 89 3.10 2.05 5.74
C TYR A 89 4.57 2.15 6.10
N VAL A 90 4.93 3.23 6.77
CA VAL A 90 6.26 3.43 7.36
C VAL A 90 6.05 3.71 8.83
N ARG A 91 6.72 2.96 9.69
CA ARG A 91 6.63 3.15 11.15
C ARG A 91 7.01 4.58 11.52
N PRO A 92 6.32 5.20 12.50
CA PRO A 92 6.54 6.60 12.86
C PRO A 92 8.00 6.97 13.13
N GLU A 93 8.76 6.10 13.80
CA GLU A 93 10.18 6.34 14.14
C GLU A 93 11.09 6.41 12.92
N PHE A 94 10.64 5.95 11.76
CA PHE A 94 11.42 5.95 10.51
C PHE A 94 10.93 7.00 9.50
N ARG A 95 9.92 7.78 9.85
CA ARG A 95 9.37 8.82 8.96
C ARG A 95 10.38 9.97 8.80
N GLY A 96 10.25 10.72 7.69
CA GLY A 96 11.15 11.82 7.38
C GLY A 96 12.48 11.40 6.76
N ARG A 97 12.65 10.12 6.43
CA ARG A 97 13.87 9.58 5.82
C ARG A 97 13.67 9.13 4.38
N LYS A 98 12.56 9.53 3.76
CA LYS A 98 12.19 9.20 2.37
C LYS A 98 12.02 7.70 2.11
N ILE A 99 11.75 6.91 3.12
CA ILE A 99 11.53 5.46 2.97
C ILE A 99 10.24 5.21 2.19
N GLY A 100 9.18 5.97 2.46
CA GLY A 100 7.93 5.89 1.69
C GLY A 100 8.15 6.14 0.21
N ASN A 101 8.99 7.11 -0.12
CA ASN A 101 9.37 7.40 -1.51
C ASN A 101 10.02 6.20 -2.18
N LEU A 102 10.96 5.55 -1.50
CA LEU A 102 11.63 4.34 -2.04
C LEU A 102 10.63 3.23 -2.32
N LEU A 103 9.69 3.01 -1.40
CA LEU A 103 8.65 1.98 -1.57
C LEU A 103 7.75 2.28 -2.76
N VAL A 104 7.27 3.53 -2.88
CA VAL A 104 6.39 3.95 -3.98
C VAL A 104 7.12 3.85 -5.32
N GLU A 105 8.36 4.33 -5.40
CA GLU A 105 9.17 4.25 -6.62
C GLU A 105 9.36 2.80 -7.07
N LYS A 106 9.65 1.90 -6.12
CA LYS A 106 9.82 0.48 -6.42
C LYS A 106 8.55 -0.12 -7.03
N ILE A 107 7.40 0.17 -6.44
CA ILE A 107 6.12 -0.34 -6.91
C ILE A 107 5.76 0.21 -8.29
N ILE A 108 6.02 1.50 -8.53
CA ILE A 108 5.78 2.12 -9.85
C ILE A 108 6.66 1.46 -10.91
N ASP A 109 7.94 1.28 -10.62
CA ASP A 109 8.86 0.64 -11.55
C ASP A 109 8.45 -0.80 -11.86
N ASP A 110 8.07 -1.56 -10.83
CA ASP A 110 7.60 -2.93 -10.99
C ASP A 110 6.32 -2.99 -11.85
N ALA A 111 5.37 -2.08 -11.61
CA ALA A 111 4.12 -2.03 -12.37
C ALA A 111 4.37 -1.77 -13.86
N LYS A 112 5.30 -0.86 -14.18
CA LYS A 112 5.71 -0.59 -15.55
C LYS A 112 6.35 -1.82 -16.19
N GLU A 113 7.21 -2.50 -15.46
CA GLU A 113 7.90 -3.70 -15.94
C GLU A 113 6.93 -4.86 -16.19
N ILE A 114 5.93 -5.03 -15.31
CA ILE A 114 4.88 -6.04 -15.48
C ILE A 114 4.03 -5.73 -16.72
N GLY A 115 3.83 -4.45 -17.03
CA GLY A 115 3.09 -4.03 -18.22
C GLY A 115 1.74 -3.40 -17.95
N TYR A 116 1.46 -2.97 -16.72
CA TYR A 116 0.23 -2.25 -16.41
C TYR A 116 0.21 -0.87 -17.06
N SER A 117 -0.97 -0.42 -17.44
CA SER A 117 -1.18 0.92 -18.01
C SER A 117 -1.46 1.96 -16.94
N HIS A 118 -2.08 1.56 -15.85
CA HIS A 118 -2.50 2.46 -14.78
C HIS A 118 -2.31 1.82 -13.41
N MET A 119 -2.00 2.67 -12.43
CA MET A 119 -1.96 2.29 -11.02
C MET A 119 -2.99 3.13 -10.25
N LEU A 120 -3.86 2.47 -9.51
CA LEU A 120 -4.90 3.10 -8.71
C LEU A 120 -4.57 2.98 -7.23
N LEU A 121 -5.15 3.85 -6.43
CA LEU A 121 -5.11 3.75 -4.97
C LEU A 121 -6.33 4.43 -4.36
N ASP A 122 -6.68 4.04 -3.14
CA ASP A 122 -7.58 4.80 -2.31
C ASP A 122 -6.85 5.21 -1.03
N THR A 123 -7.21 6.36 -0.49
CA THR A 123 -6.57 6.91 0.70
C THR A 123 -7.59 7.73 1.50
N LEU A 124 -7.17 8.25 2.63
CA LEU A 124 -8.03 9.03 3.52
C LEU A 124 -7.47 10.44 3.71
N PRO A 125 -8.35 11.45 3.91
CA PRO A 125 -7.94 12.86 3.96
C PRO A 125 -6.89 13.20 5.01
N PHE A 126 -6.86 12.47 6.15
CA PHE A 126 -5.88 12.74 7.18
C PHE A 126 -4.45 12.28 6.83
N LEU A 127 -4.30 11.44 5.82
CA LEU A 127 -3.00 10.98 5.33
C LEU A 127 -2.37 12.01 4.39
N LYS A 128 -2.19 13.23 4.88
CA LYS A 128 -1.80 14.38 4.07
C LYS A 128 -0.42 14.23 3.43
N SER A 129 0.55 13.71 4.16
CA SER A 129 1.91 13.51 3.64
C SER A 129 1.93 12.51 2.50
N ALA A 130 1.16 11.43 2.63
CA ALA A 130 1.04 10.41 1.58
C ALA A 130 0.38 10.99 0.33
N ILE A 131 -0.72 11.73 0.48
CA ILE A 131 -1.42 12.36 -0.63
C ILE A 131 -0.49 13.33 -1.37
N HIS A 132 0.25 14.14 -0.63
CA HIS A 132 1.22 15.08 -1.22
C HIS A 132 2.29 14.34 -2.03
N MET A 133 2.80 13.25 -1.50
CA MET A 133 3.77 12.40 -2.20
C MET A 133 3.17 11.78 -3.47
N TYR A 134 1.96 11.25 -3.39
CA TYR A 134 1.28 10.68 -4.57
C TYR A 134 1.15 11.71 -5.70
N LYS A 135 0.73 12.93 -5.36
CA LYS A 135 0.61 14.01 -6.36
C LYS A 135 1.95 14.34 -7.01
N LYS A 136 3.04 14.31 -6.24
CA LYS A 136 4.38 14.54 -6.78
C LYS A 136 4.79 13.48 -7.80
N TYR A 137 4.34 12.23 -7.62
CA TYR A 137 4.62 11.16 -8.58
C TYR A 137 3.70 11.19 -9.80
N GLY A 138 2.71 12.07 -9.81
CA GLY A 138 1.81 12.23 -10.95
C GLY A 138 0.42 11.62 -10.76
N PHE A 139 0.11 11.12 -9.57
CA PHE A 139 -1.25 10.65 -9.27
C PHE A 139 -2.24 11.83 -9.29
N TYR A 140 -3.40 11.60 -9.87
CA TYR A 140 -4.48 12.57 -9.94
C TYR A 140 -5.78 11.99 -9.39
N ALA A 141 -6.67 12.86 -8.91
CA ALA A 141 -7.95 12.45 -8.32
C ALA A 141 -8.89 11.87 -9.38
N ILE A 142 -9.57 10.79 -9.02
CA ILE A 142 -10.59 10.15 -9.86
C ILE A 142 -11.84 9.88 -9.01
N SER A 143 -12.94 9.44 -9.66
CA SER A 143 -14.13 8.99 -8.97
C SER A 143 -13.90 7.60 -8.34
N SER A 144 -14.80 7.20 -7.44
CA SER A 144 -14.75 5.90 -6.76
C SER A 144 -14.69 4.75 -7.77
N TYR A 145 -13.80 3.78 -7.52
CA TYR A 145 -13.71 2.55 -8.31
C TYR A 145 -14.01 1.30 -7.48
N ASN A 146 -14.38 1.47 -6.21
CA ASN A 146 -14.70 0.34 -5.33
C ASN A 146 -15.92 0.66 -4.46
N ASP A 147 -16.38 -0.33 -3.69
CA ASP A 147 -17.56 -0.23 -2.84
C ASP A 147 -17.22 0.19 -1.40
N SER A 148 -16.27 1.11 -1.24
CA SER A 148 -15.89 1.59 0.08
C SER A 148 -17.07 2.23 0.81
N PRO A 149 -17.33 1.86 2.08
CA PRO A 149 -18.35 2.52 2.89
C PRO A 149 -17.90 3.90 3.40
N MET A 150 -16.66 4.29 3.10
CA MET A 150 -16.06 5.55 3.56
C MET A 150 -16.43 6.70 2.63
N ASP A 151 -17.32 7.60 3.08
CA ASP A 151 -17.69 8.78 2.32
C ASP A 151 -16.52 9.72 2.06
N THR A 152 -15.49 9.65 2.91
CA THR A 152 -14.32 10.52 2.85
C THR A 152 -13.18 9.98 2.01
N SER A 153 -13.28 8.74 1.50
CA SER A 153 -12.22 8.14 0.69
C SER A 153 -11.86 8.98 -0.53
N ILE A 154 -10.57 9.10 -0.76
CA ILE A 154 -10.00 9.79 -1.92
C ILE A 154 -9.43 8.73 -2.85
N TYR A 155 -9.81 8.79 -4.12
CA TYR A 155 -9.38 7.85 -5.14
C TYR A 155 -8.43 8.53 -6.10
N MET A 156 -7.31 7.88 -6.42
CA MET A 156 -6.28 8.45 -7.28
C MET A 156 -5.79 7.42 -8.30
N LYS A 157 -5.25 7.94 -9.39
CA LYS A 157 -4.76 7.14 -10.52
C LYS A 157 -3.47 7.73 -11.07
N LEU A 158 -2.56 6.86 -11.45
CA LEU A 158 -1.32 7.22 -12.14
C LEU A 158 -1.29 6.54 -13.50
N ASP A 159 -1.00 7.31 -14.55
CA ASP A 159 -0.74 6.77 -15.89
C ASP A 159 0.72 6.28 -15.92
N LEU A 160 0.91 5.02 -16.24
CA LEU A 160 2.23 4.36 -16.20
C LEU A 160 3.03 4.45 -17.54
#